data_29b8828064580ac631770806f57310f7
#
_entry.id   29b8828064580ac631770806f57310f7
#
_cell.length_a   1.000
_cell.length_b   1.000
_cell.length_c   1.000
_cell.angle_alpha   90.00
_cell.angle_beta   90.00
_cell.angle_gamma   90.00
#
_symmetry.space_group_name_H-M   'P 1'
#
loop_
_entity.id
_entity.type
_entity.pdbx_description
1 polymer ?
#
loop_
_entity_poly.entity_id
_entity_poly.type
_entity_poly.pdbx_seq_one_letter_code
_entity_poly.pdbx_strand_id
1 'polypeptide(L)'
;MHIAIIAPPWLPVPAPAYGGTEAVLDQLARGLQVAGHDVLLVCHPRSECPVPKASVVPEEDAVPMGRSSIEIEHAIGAYDLAKYSDVVHDHTLAGPIHSASFPNLPVVTTNHNAFTRKYNALYGAVVPRVALVAISKSHAASTHIPVDAVVYHGVNVGDFPVGSGDGGYVAVLGRMTANKGIHRAIAVAREAGVRLKIAAKMREPHERAYFEEFVEPHLGDDVMYLGEVDADGKRELLASAAALLNPIGWREPFGMAMLESLACGTPVVGCPQGAAPEIVEHGVTGYLGESDAELVAGLQTLDRIDRGMCRRQVASRFSVEQMVEGYLRVYEQRIAGQRSRSRTLSAISATAGS
;
A
#
# COMPACT_ATOMS: atom_id res chain seq x y z
N MET A 1 -13.90 -18.10 8.85
CA MET A 1 -14.47 -17.67 7.54
C MET A 1 -13.59 -18.21 6.42
N HIS A 2 -14.21 -18.53 5.26
CA HIS A 2 -13.50 -18.73 4.01
C HIS A 2 -13.39 -17.38 3.30
N ILE A 3 -12.19 -16.86 3.17
CA ILE A 3 -11.90 -15.52 2.64
C ILE A 3 -11.11 -15.69 1.34
N ALA A 4 -11.64 -15.19 0.22
CA ALA A 4 -10.88 -15.09 -1.00
C ALA A 4 -10.29 -13.69 -1.12
N ILE A 5 -8.98 -13.61 -1.31
CA ILE A 5 -8.26 -12.38 -1.62
C ILE A 5 -7.91 -12.42 -3.11
N ILE A 6 -8.35 -11.42 -3.88
CA ILE A 6 -8.02 -11.30 -5.29
C ILE A 6 -6.98 -10.20 -5.44
N ALA A 7 -5.74 -10.59 -5.73
CA ALA A 7 -4.64 -9.68 -6.00
C ALA A 7 -4.67 -9.20 -7.46
N PRO A 8 -4.13 -8.02 -7.79
CA PRO A 8 -3.87 -7.67 -9.18
C PRO A 8 -2.95 -8.70 -9.86
N PRO A 9 -3.16 -9.02 -11.16
CA PRO A 9 -2.40 -10.08 -11.84
C PRO A 9 -0.98 -9.70 -12.26
N TRP A 10 -0.53 -8.48 -11.95
CA TRP A 10 0.64 -7.86 -12.57
C TRP A 10 1.98 -8.26 -11.95
N LEU A 11 2.01 -8.50 -10.65
CA LEU A 11 3.23 -8.82 -9.92
C LEU A 11 2.99 -10.00 -8.97
N PRO A 12 4.02 -10.79 -8.69
CA PRO A 12 3.97 -11.84 -7.66
C PRO A 12 3.66 -11.27 -6.27
N VAL A 13 3.04 -12.07 -5.42
CA VAL A 13 2.77 -11.77 -4.00
C VAL A 13 3.66 -12.68 -3.13
N PRO A 14 4.62 -12.12 -2.36
CA PRO A 14 5.06 -10.71 -2.41
C PRO A 14 5.84 -10.39 -3.69
N ALA A 15 5.94 -9.11 -4.04
CA ALA A 15 6.78 -8.69 -5.16
C ALA A 15 8.27 -8.84 -4.79
N PRO A 16 9.13 -9.28 -5.73
CA PRO A 16 10.55 -9.52 -5.43
C PRO A 16 11.33 -8.23 -5.14
N ALA A 17 10.84 -7.09 -5.60
CA ALA A 17 11.44 -5.78 -5.37
C ALA A 17 10.36 -4.74 -5.06
N TYR A 18 10.14 -3.73 -5.94
CA TYR A 18 9.10 -2.74 -5.74
C TYR A 18 7.69 -3.32 -5.98
N GLY A 19 6.81 -3.23 -4.98
CA GLY A 19 5.41 -3.69 -5.04
C GLY A 19 4.74 -3.50 -3.69
N GLY A 20 4.31 -2.26 -3.40
CA GLY A 20 3.70 -1.94 -2.10
C GLY A 20 2.38 -2.65 -1.85
N THR A 21 1.54 -2.78 -2.89
CA THR A 21 0.26 -3.49 -2.80
C THR A 21 0.49 -4.97 -2.53
N GLU A 22 1.39 -5.60 -3.27
CA GLU A 22 1.71 -7.03 -3.15
C GLU A 22 2.32 -7.37 -1.79
N ALA A 23 3.15 -6.48 -1.24
CA ALA A 23 3.69 -6.62 0.11
C ALA A 23 2.57 -6.58 1.17
N VAL A 24 1.61 -5.65 1.02
CA VAL A 24 0.44 -5.58 1.91
C VAL A 24 -0.43 -6.83 1.79
N LEU A 25 -0.65 -7.33 0.58
CA LEU A 25 -1.46 -8.54 0.35
C LEU A 25 -0.83 -9.79 0.94
N ASP A 26 0.50 -9.93 0.86
CA ASP A 26 1.22 -11.02 1.53
C ASP A 26 1.01 -10.97 3.05
N GLN A 27 1.21 -9.80 3.66
CA GLN A 27 1.03 -9.60 5.10
C GLN A 27 -0.43 -9.86 5.52
N LEU A 28 -1.41 -9.37 4.74
CA LEU A 28 -2.83 -9.57 5.02
C LEU A 28 -3.24 -11.05 4.92
N ALA A 29 -2.85 -11.73 3.85
CA ALA A 29 -3.20 -13.13 3.63
C ALA A 29 -2.64 -14.03 4.74
N ARG A 30 -1.37 -13.84 5.09
CA ARG A 30 -0.72 -14.56 6.19
C ARG A 30 -1.34 -14.22 7.54
N GLY A 31 -1.60 -12.95 7.79
CA GLY A 31 -2.21 -12.49 9.03
C GLY A 31 -3.62 -13.06 9.25
N LEU A 32 -4.44 -13.12 8.22
CA LEU A 32 -5.77 -13.75 8.27
C LEU A 32 -5.68 -15.24 8.53
N GLN A 33 -4.71 -15.96 7.94
CA GLN A 33 -4.48 -17.37 8.19
C GLN A 33 -4.03 -17.62 9.65
N VAL A 34 -3.13 -16.79 10.16
CA VAL A 34 -2.69 -16.83 11.58
C VAL A 34 -3.87 -16.56 12.53
N ALA A 35 -4.80 -15.68 12.14
CA ALA A 35 -6.04 -15.41 12.89
C ALA A 35 -7.08 -16.55 12.81
N GLY A 36 -6.76 -17.68 12.16
CA GLY A 36 -7.59 -18.89 12.12
C GLY A 36 -8.65 -18.89 11.02
N HIS A 37 -8.45 -18.11 9.95
CA HIS A 37 -9.35 -18.10 8.79
C HIS A 37 -8.79 -18.94 7.63
N ASP A 38 -9.69 -19.53 6.84
CA ASP A 38 -9.31 -20.19 5.59
C ASP A 38 -9.16 -19.15 4.49
N VAL A 39 -7.95 -19.01 3.96
CA VAL A 39 -7.62 -18.00 2.95
C VAL A 39 -7.33 -18.67 1.61
N LEU A 40 -7.95 -18.17 0.55
CA LEU A 40 -7.59 -18.43 -0.83
C LEU A 40 -7.04 -17.13 -1.45
N LEU A 41 -5.79 -17.12 -1.86
CA LEU A 41 -5.19 -16.00 -2.58
C LEU A 41 -5.20 -16.28 -4.09
N VAL A 42 -6.01 -15.53 -4.85
CA VAL A 42 -5.98 -15.57 -6.32
C VAL A 42 -5.02 -14.48 -6.80
N CYS A 43 -3.91 -14.89 -7.44
CA CYS A 43 -2.76 -14.01 -7.67
C CYS A 43 -1.96 -14.41 -8.91
N HIS A 44 -0.88 -13.66 -9.17
CA HIS A 44 0.10 -13.96 -10.20
C HIS A 44 0.70 -15.38 -10.00
N PRO A 45 0.94 -16.17 -11.07
CA PRO A 45 1.38 -17.57 -10.97
C PRO A 45 2.74 -17.76 -10.24
N ARG A 46 3.63 -16.77 -10.29
CA ARG A 46 4.92 -16.80 -9.59
C ARG A 46 4.86 -16.33 -8.13
N SER A 47 3.66 -16.19 -7.56
CA SER A 47 3.52 -15.75 -6.16
C SER A 47 4.02 -16.81 -5.17
N GLU A 48 4.75 -16.37 -4.15
CA GLU A 48 5.37 -17.24 -3.14
C GLU A 48 4.71 -17.12 -1.76
N CYS A 49 3.67 -16.28 -1.61
CA CYS A 49 2.92 -16.18 -0.35
C CYS A 49 2.52 -17.58 0.15
N PRO A 50 2.78 -17.95 1.43
CA PRO A 50 2.66 -19.32 1.93
C PRO A 50 1.22 -19.71 2.31
N VAL A 51 0.20 -19.08 1.73
CA VAL A 51 -1.20 -19.45 1.89
C VAL A 51 -1.69 -20.25 0.68
N PRO A 52 -2.83 -20.98 0.75
CA PRO A 52 -3.47 -21.58 -0.42
C PRO A 52 -3.65 -20.56 -1.54
N LYS A 53 -3.17 -20.90 -2.75
CA LYS A 53 -3.11 -19.98 -3.90
C LYS A 53 -3.73 -20.59 -5.16
N ALA A 54 -4.26 -19.74 -6.01
CA ALA A 54 -4.68 -20.07 -7.36
C ALA A 54 -4.26 -18.96 -8.34
N SER A 55 -4.09 -19.32 -9.61
CA SER A 55 -3.81 -18.38 -10.69
C SER A 55 -4.78 -18.63 -11.83
N VAL A 56 -5.22 -17.57 -12.49
CA VAL A 56 -6.12 -17.60 -13.64
C VAL A 56 -5.33 -17.36 -14.92
N VAL A 57 -4.48 -16.34 -14.91
CA VAL A 57 -3.68 -15.94 -16.06
C VAL A 57 -2.45 -16.85 -16.14
N PRO A 58 -2.14 -17.48 -17.30
CA PRO A 58 -0.91 -18.23 -17.50
C PRO A 58 0.34 -17.38 -17.30
N GLU A 59 1.45 -18.03 -16.96
CA GLU A 59 2.72 -17.33 -16.67
C GLU A 59 3.23 -16.54 -17.88
N GLU A 60 3.11 -17.10 -19.08
CA GLU A 60 3.50 -16.48 -20.34
C GLU A 60 2.69 -15.23 -20.67
N ASP A 61 1.46 -15.12 -20.18
CA ASP A 61 0.55 -14.00 -20.42
C ASP A 61 0.57 -12.96 -19.29
N ALA A 62 1.24 -13.25 -18.17
CA ALA A 62 1.37 -12.37 -17.02
C ALA A 62 2.31 -11.18 -17.30
N VAL A 63 2.10 -10.47 -18.40
CA VAL A 63 2.90 -9.32 -18.93
C VAL A 63 2.01 -8.45 -19.81
N PRO A 64 2.33 -7.22 -20.02
CA PRO A 64 2.82 -6.15 -19.15
C PRO A 64 1.69 -5.48 -18.36
N MET A 65 2.05 -4.81 -17.27
CA MET A 65 1.12 -4.08 -16.41
C MET A 65 0.19 -3.14 -17.21
N GLY A 66 -1.13 -3.21 -16.90
CA GLY A 66 -2.13 -2.30 -17.46
C GLY A 66 -2.88 -2.80 -18.71
N ARG A 67 -2.71 -4.05 -19.14
CA ARG A 67 -3.57 -4.62 -20.18
C ARG A 67 -4.95 -4.97 -19.61
N SER A 68 -5.97 -4.17 -19.96
CA SER A 68 -7.34 -4.36 -19.46
C SER A 68 -7.92 -5.74 -19.77
N SER A 69 -7.60 -6.36 -20.91
CA SER A 69 -8.05 -7.71 -21.24
C SER A 69 -7.56 -8.76 -20.26
N ILE A 70 -6.31 -8.69 -19.83
CA ILE A 70 -5.71 -9.61 -18.84
C ILE A 70 -6.37 -9.40 -17.47
N GLU A 71 -6.60 -8.16 -17.07
CA GLU A 71 -7.26 -7.88 -15.80
C GLU A 71 -8.72 -8.35 -15.78
N ILE A 72 -9.43 -8.20 -16.89
CA ILE A 72 -10.81 -8.70 -17.04
C ILE A 72 -10.84 -10.23 -16.98
N GLU A 73 -9.97 -10.92 -17.73
CA GLU A 73 -9.85 -12.38 -17.71
C GLU A 73 -9.54 -12.89 -16.30
N HIS A 74 -8.56 -12.25 -15.64
CA HIS A 74 -8.21 -12.55 -14.24
C HIS A 74 -9.41 -12.37 -13.30
N ALA A 75 -10.15 -11.26 -13.40
CA ALA A 75 -11.31 -11.01 -12.59
C ALA A 75 -12.41 -12.07 -12.79
N ILE A 76 -12.71 -12.44 -14.03
CA ILE A 76 -13.73 -13.45 -14.34
C ILE A 76 -13.36 -14.79 -13.68
N GLY A 77 -12.16 -15.31 -13.94
CA GLY A 77 -11.74 -16.59 -13.39
C GLY A 77 -11.55 -16.56 -11.86
N ALA A 78 -11.08 -15.42 -11.31
CA ALA A 78 -10.92 -15.26 -9.87
C ALA A 78 -12.26 -15.33 -9.13
N TYR A 79 -13.31 -14.70 -9.66
CA TYR A 79 -14.64 -14.79 -9.06
C TYR A 79 -15.26 -16.17 -9.19
N ASP A 80 -14.99 -16.90 -10.28
CA ASP A 80 -15.42 -18.31 -10.40
C ASP A 80 -14.76 -19.20 -9.34
N LEU A 81 -13.49 -18.97 -9.03
CA LEU A 81 -12.77 -19.67 -7.96
C LEU A 81 -13.29 -19.26 -6.56
N ALA A 82 -13.65 -18.00 -6.40
CA ALA A 82 -14.02 -17.40 -5.10
C ALA A 82 -15.53 -17.50 -4.77
N LYS A 83 -16.39 -17.98 -5.68
CA LYS A 83 -17.85 -17.91 -5.56
C LYS A 83 -18.48 -18.61 -4.35
N TYR A 84 -17.75 -19.51 -3.71
CA TYR A 84 -18.18 -20.23 -2.50
C TYR A 84 -17.55 -19.69 -1.21
N SER A 85 -16.79 -18.61 -1.29
CA SER A 85 -16.20 -17.96 -0.11
C SER A 85 -17.29 -17.22 0.68
N ASP A 86 -17.08 -17.06 1.99
CA ASP A 86 -17.94 -16.24 2.85
C ASP A 86 -17.86 -14.76 2.45
N VAL A 87 -16.68 -14.32 1.98
CA VAL A 87 -16.40 -12.96 1.51
C VAL A 87 -15.26 -12.97 0.49
N VAL A 88 -15.36 -12.09 -0.48
CA VAL A 88 -14.27 -11.75 -1.42
C VAL A 88 -13.70 -10.39 -1.04
N HIS A 89 -12.38 -10.33 -0.89
CA HIS A 89 -11.64 -9.08 -0.77
C HIS A 89 -10.84 -8.83 -2.05
N ASP A 90 -11.32 -7.90 -2.83
CA ASP A 90 -10.83 -7.64 -4.19
C ASP A 90 -9.97 -6.38 -4.24
N HIS A 91 -8.76 -6.51 -4.78
CA HIS A 91 -7.79 -5.43 -4.93
C HIS A 91 -7.55 -5.05 -6.40
N THR A 92 -8.36 -5.59 -7.31
CA THR A 92 -8.31 -5.26 -8.74
C THR A 92 -9.23 -4.09 -9.09
N LEU A 93 -9.17 -3.62 -10.32
CA LEU A 93 -10.09 -2.60 -10.82
C LEU A 93 -11.30 -3.21 -11.53
N ALA A 94 -11.10 -4.34 -12.24
CA ALA A 94 -12.16 -5.00 -13.00
C ALA A 94 -13.08 -5.84 -12.12
N GLY A 95 -12.56 -6.48 -11.07
CA GLY A 95 -13.30 -7.41 -10.24
C GLY A 95 -14.49 -6.79 -9.52
N PRO A 96 -14.41 -5.60 -8.88
CA PRO A 96 -15.55 -4.94 -8.28
C PRO A 96 -16.70 -4.68 -9.26
N ILE A 97 -16.40 -4.46 -10.54
CA ILE A 97 -17.41 -4.33 -11.60
C ILE A 97 -18.02 -5.70 -11.90
N HIS A 98 -17.20 -6.74 -12.05
CA HIS A 98 -17.62 -8.11 -12.34
C HIS A 98 -18.44 -8.73 -11.20
N SER A 99 -18.28 -8.26 -9.97
CA SER A 99 -19.05 -8.69 -8.79
C SER A 99 -20.57 -8.60 -8.99
N ALA A 100 -21.04 -7.80 -9.95
CA ALA A 100 -22.44 -7.71 -10.30
C ALA A 100 -23.05 -9.04 -10.79
N SER A 101 -22.21 -9.94 -11.33
CA SER A 101 -22.62 -11.31 -11.74
C SER A 101 -22.82 -12.24 -10.54
N PHE A 102 -22.44 -11.83 -9.33
CA PHE A 102 -22.51 -12.62 -8.09
C PHE A 102 -23.29 -11.87 -7.01
N PRO A 103 -24.60 -11.63 -7.19
CA PRO A 103 -25.38 -10.70 -6.33
C PRO A 103 -25.46 -11.12 -4.87
N ASN A 104 -25.25 -12.39 -4.55
CA ASN A 104 -25.29 -12.93 -3.19
C ASN A 104 -23.91 -13.04 -2.52
N LEU A 105 -22.84 -12.78 -3.24
CA LEU A 105 -21.48 -12.88 -2.70
C LEU A 105 -21.10 -11.56 -2.01
N PRO A 106 -20.74 -11.57 -0.71
CA PRO A 106 -20.24 -10.39 -0.03
C PRO A 106 -18.88 -9.98 -0.62
N VAL A 107 -18.77 -8.74 -1.10
CA VAL A 107 -17.53 -8.22 -1.70
C VAL A 107 -17.09 -6.96 -0.98
N VAL A 108 -15.80 -6.93 -0.62
CA VAL A 108 -15.06 -5.78 -0.11
C VAL A 108 -14.01 -5.42 -1.15
N THR A 109 -13.78 -4.16 -1.42
CA THR A 109 -12.69 -3.71 -2.29
C THR A 109 -11.86 -2.63 -1.60
N THR A 110 -10.54 -2.73 -1.71
CA THR A 110 -9.63 -1.72 -1.21
C THR A 110 -9.02 -0.95 -2.37
N ASN A 111 -9.22 0.36 -2.38
CA ASN A 111 -8.51 1.21 -3.33
C ASN A 111 -7.11 1.56 -2.80
N HIS A 112 -6.07 1.19 -3.54
CA HIS A 112 -4.68 1.54 -3.23
C HIS A 112 -4.18 2.79 -3.97
N ASN A 113 -4.97 3.30 -4.91
CA ASN A 113 -4.62 4.44 -5.76
C ASN A 113 -5.27 5.72 -5.26
N ALA A 114 -4.70 6.88 -5.61
CA ALA A 114 -5.37 8.15 -5.36
C ALA A 114 -6.75 8.19 -6.06
N PHE A 115 -7.75 8.76 -5.40
CA PHE A 115 -9.09 8.95 -5.98
C PHE A 115 -9.07 10.04 -7.05
N THR A 116 -8.62 9.68 -8.25
CA THR A 116 -8.72 10.53 -9.43
C THR A 116 -10.14 10.52 -9.99
N ARG A 117 -10.42 11.39 -10.98
CA ARG A 117 -11.70 11.36 -11.70
C ARG A 117 -12.08 9.97 -12.23
N LYS A 118 -11.09 9.20 -12.73
CA LYS A 118 -11.31 7.84 -13.27
C LYS A 118 -11.70 6.85 -12.16
N TYR A 119 -10.97 6.87 -11.04
CA TYR A 119 -11.26 6.00 -9.89
C TYR A 119 -12.58 6.36 -9.19
N ASN A 120 -12.90 7.64 -9.10
CA ASN A 120 -14.21 8.07 -8.60
C ASN A 120 -15.35 7.55 -9.49
N ALA A 121 -15.21 7.61 -10.81
CA ALA A 121 -16.20 7.06 -11.72
C ALA A 121 -16.37 5.54 -11.58
N LEU A 122 -15.24 4.80 -11.47
CA LEU A 122 -15.24 3.35 -11.29
C LEU A 122 -15.94 2.96 -9.96
N TYR A 123 -15.43 3.47 -8.84
CA TYR A 123 -15.97 3.11 -7.53
C TYR A 123 -17.39 3.62 -7.31
N GLY A 124 -17.75 4.78 -7.85
CA GLY A 124 -19.14 5.27 -7.85
C GLY A 124 -20.12 4.35 -8.59
N ALA A 125 -19.67 3.62 -9.60
CA ALA A 125 -20.49 2.67 -10.32
C ALA A 125 -20.73 1.35 -9.55
N VAL A 126 -19.86 1.01 -8.60
CA VAL A 126 -19.92 -0.29 -7.89
C VAL A 126 -20.47 -0.18 -6.46
N VAL A 127 -20.32 0.97 -5.80
CA VAL A 127 -20.98 1.25 -4.53
C VAL A 127 -22.49 1.49 -4.81
N PRO A 128 -23.45 0.87 -4.07
CA PRO A 128 -23.30 0.15 -2.80
C PRO A 128 -23.20 -1.38 -2.91
N ARG A 129 -22.92 -1.94 -4.11
CA ARG A 129 -22.84 -3.41 -4.25
C ARG A 129 -21.62 -4.00 -3.56
N VAL A 130 -20.53 -3.24 -3.47
CA VAL A 130 -19.30 -3.62 -2.76
C VAL A 130 -19.09 -2.69 -1.57
N ALA A 131 -18.40 -3.15 -0.53
CA ALA A 131 -17.89 -2.28 0.52
C ALA A 131 -16.54 -1.71 0.10
N LEU A 132 -16.44 -0.39 0.01
CA LEU A 132 -15.22 0.31 -0.40
C LEU A 132 -14.38 0.69 0.83
N VAL A 133 -13.13 0.26 0.84
CA VAL A 133 -12.17 0.58 1.89
C VAL A 133 -11.12 1.55 1.38
N ALA A 134 -10.89 2.62 2.13
CA ALA A 134 -9.76 3.52 1.98
C ALA A 134 -8.63 3.14 2.95
N ILE A 135 -7.39 3.50 2.60
CA ILE A 135 -6.19 3.09 3.32
C ILE A 135 -5.62 4.14 4.26
N SER A 136 -6.26 5.32 4.32
CA SER A 136 -6.00 6.36 5.32
C SER A 136 -7.21 7.30 5.41
N LYS A 137 -7.30 8.09 6.47
CA LYS A 137 -8.34 9.14 6.61
C LYS A 137 -8.19 10.21 5.53
N SER A 138 -6.95 10.63 5.23
CA SER A 138 -6.66 11.55 4.13
C SER A 138 -7.10 10.99 2.79
N HIS A 139 -6.91 9.68 2.57
CA HIS A 139 -7.36 9.00 1.36
C HIS A 139 -8.89 9.00 1.27
N ALA A 140 -9.60 8.62 2.33
CA ALA A 140 -11.06 8.69 2.38
C ALA A 140 -11.59 10.12 2.14
N ALA A 141 -10.95 11.14 2.72
CA ALA A 141 -11.33 12.54 2.56
C ALA A 141 -11.04 13.10 1.15
N SER A 142 -10.30 12.38 0.31
CA SER A 142 -9.96 12.80 -1.06
C SER A 142 -11.01 12.44 -2.11
N THR A 143 -12.09 11.77 -1.70
CA THR A 143 -13.19 11.35 -2.57
C THR A 143 -14.56 11.82 -2.06
N HIS A 144 -15.52 11.95 -2.99
CA HIS A 144 -16.94 12.15 -2.69
C HIS A 144 -17.73 10.84 -2.72
N ILE A 145 -17.09 9.73 -3.09
CA ILE A 145 -17.72 8.41 -3.10
C ILE A 145 -17.79 7.90 -1.66
N PRO A 146 -18.93 7.33 -1.24
CA PRO A 146 -19.05 6.73 0.09
C PRO A 146 -17.96 5.65 0.32
N VAL A 147 -17.21 5.82 1.39
CA VAL A 147 -16.20 4.87 1.86
C VAL A 147 -16.75 4.19 3.10
N ASP A 148 -16.85 2.86 3.09
CA ASP A 148 -17.46 2.09 4.19
C ASP A 148 -16.53 2.01 5.41
N ALA A 149 -15.22 1.98 5.18
CA ALA A 149 -14.22 1.91 6.25
C ALA A 149 -12.87 2.51 5.84
N VAL A 150 -12.08 2.87 6.86
CA VAL A 150 -10.66 3.16 6.72
C VAL A 150 -9.88 2.06 7.44
N VAL A 151 -9.04 1.34 6.70
CA VAL A 151 -8.14 0.33 7.26
C VAL A 151 -6.71 0.67 6.84
N TYR A 152 -5.87 1.01 7.81
CA TYR A 152 -4.45 1.29 7.55
C TYR A 152 -3.72 0.01 7.15
N HIS A 153 -2.74 0.14 6.28
CA HIS A 153 -1.81 -0.95 6.02
C HIS A 153 -0.98 -1.25 7.25
N GLY A 154 -0.65 -2.53 7.41
CA GLY A 154 0.19 -3.02 8.49
C GLY A 154 1.45 -3.69 7.97
N VAL A 155 2.47 -3.71 8.83
CA VAL A 155 3.70 -4.48 8.63
C VAL A 155 4.00 -5.34 9.84
N ASN A 156 4.62 -6.49 9.62
CA ASN A 156 5.21 -7.24 10.71
C ASN A 156 6.53 -6.59 11.09
N VAL A 157 6.58 -5.91 12.24
CA VAL A 157 7.79 -5.23 12.69
C VAL A 157 8.96 -6.20 12.92
N GLY A 158 8.67 -7.50 13.14
CA GLY A 158 9.69 -8.54 13.25
C GLY A 158 10.51 -8.75 11.97
N ASP A 159 9.95 -8.43 10.81
CA ASP A 159 10.63 -8.54 9.51
C ASP A 159 11.66 -7.41 9.28
N PHE A 160 11.69 -6.39 10.14
CA PHE A 160 12.55 -5.22 10.01
C PHE A 160 13.62 -5.19 11.11
N PRO A 161 14.91 -5.09 10.75
CA PRO A 161 15.98 -4.96 11.74
C PRO A 161 15.89 -3.61 12.45
N VAL A 162 16.22 -3.58 13.73
CA VAL A 162 16.40 -2.32 14.44
C VAL A 162 17.74 -1.71 14.02
N GLY A 163 17.68 -0.54 13.41
CA GLY A 163 18.87 0.10 12.90
C GLY A 163 19.47 1.14 13.85
N SER A 164 20.79 1.32 13.78
CA SER A 164 21.54 2.35 14.53
C SER A 164 21.44 3.73 13.88
N GLY A 165 21.23 3.81 12.56
CA GLY A 165 21.20 5.07 11.83
C GLY A 165 22.57 5.71 11.62
N ASP A 166 23.65 4.97 11.83
CA ASP A 166 25.04 5.42 11.78
C ASP A 166 25.71 5.29 10.41
N GLY A 167 24.95 4.96 9.37
CA GLY A 167 25.45 4.85 7.99
C GLY A 167 25.93 6.17 7.39
N GLY A 168 25.67 7.30 8.04
CA GLY A 168 26.13 8.64 7.63
C GLY A 168 25.45 9.14 6.36
N TYR A 169 24.19 8.75 6.14
CA TYR A 169 23.36 9.18 5.00
C TYR A 169 21.87 9.25 5.38
N VAL A 170 21.10 9.98 4.60
CA VAL A 170 19.64 9.88 4.56
C VAL A 170 19.21 9.11 3.31
N ALA A 171 18.07 8.42 3.38
CA ALA A 171 17.57 7.59 2.29
C ALA A 171 16.32 8.18 1.63
N VAL A 172 16.18 8.00 0.33
CA VAL A 172 14.89 8.15 -0.40
C VAL A 172 14.51 6.79 -0.95
N LEU A 173 13.24 6.41 -0.79
CA LEU A 173 12.70 5.14 -1.28
C LEU A 173 11.39 5.36 -2.05
N GLY A 174 11.31 4.87 -3.30
CA GLY A 174 10.08 4.99 -4.06
C GLY A 174 10.19 4.72 -5.56
N ARG A 175 9.43 5.49 -6.35
CA ARG A 175 9.53 5.52 -7.81
C ARG A 175 10.32 6.72 -8.26
N MET A 176 11.04 6.60 -9.37
CA MET A 176 11.79 7.69 -9.99
C MET A 176 10.83 8.66 -10.72
N THR A 177 10.11 9.47 -9.93
CA THR A 177 9.07 10.37 -10.45
C THR A 177 9.05 11.70 -9.72
N ALA A 178 8.65 12.76 -10.41
CA ALA A 178 8.62 14.13 -9.86
C ALA A 178 7.76 14.26 -8.60
N ASN A 179 6.63 13.53 -8.52
CA ASN A 179 5.74 13.56 -7.36
C ASN A 179 6.36 12.93 -6.09
N LYS A 180 7.40 12.09 -6.23
CA LYS A 180 8.19 11.58 -5.10
C LYS A 180 9.24 12.58 -4.60
N GLY A 181 9.48 13.67 -5.34
CA GLY A 181 10.31 14.78 -4.89
C GLY A 181 11.80 14.47 -4.79
N ILE A 182 12.34 13.53 -5.61
CA ILE A 182 13.76 13.13 -5.51
C ILE A 182 14.69 14.32 -5.77
N HIS A 183 14.38 15.19 -6.74
CA HIS A 183 15.13 16.42 -6.99
C HIS A 183 15.13 17.38 -5.77
N ARG A 184 14.01 17.47 -5.02
CA ARG A 184 13.95 18.22 -3.75
C ARG A 184 14.80 17.55 -2.67
N ALA A 185 14.76 16.20 -2.58
CA ALA A 185 15.58 15.47 -1.62
C ALA A 185 17.07 15.75 -1.82
N ILE A 186 17.52 15.84 -3.09
CA ILE A 186 18.91 16.20 -3.41
C ILE A 186 19.24 17.61 -2.88
N ALA A 187 18.39 18.60 -3.15
CA ALA A 187 18.61 19.97 -2.67
C ALA A 187 18.62 20.04 -1.14
N VAL A 188 17.64 19.43 -0.48
CA VAL A 188 17.51 19.40 0.99
C VAL A 188 18.71 18.70 1.64
N ALA A 189 19.14 17.55 1.12
CA ALA A 189 20.27 16.80 1.66
C ALA A 189 21.58 17.60 1.54
N ARG A 190 21.82 18.26 0.41
CA ARG A 190 22.99 19.13 0.18
C ARG A 190 23.00 20.34 1.13
N GLU A 191 21.87 21.04 1.28
CA GLU A 191 21.74 22.18 2.19
C GLU A 191 21.94 21.76 3.65
N ALA A 192 21.46 20.55 4.02
CA ALA A 192 21.67 19.98 5.34
C ALA A 192 23.11 19.43 5.56
N GLY A 193 23.94 19.33 4.52
CA GLY A 193 25.30 18.79 4.58
C GLY A 193 25.35 17.27 4.83
N VAL A 194 24.33 16.52 4.41
CA VAL A 194 24.23 15.07 4.59
C VAL A 194 24.25 14.33 3.26
N ARG A 195 24.87 13.13 3.25
CA ARG A 195 24.85 12.28 2.05
C ARG A 195 23.44 11.72 1.80
N LEU A 196 23.09 11.52 0.53
CA LEU A 196 21.81 10.99 0.10
C LEU A 196 22.00 9.66 -0.65
N LYS A 197 21.27 8.62 -0.24
CA LYS A 197 21.11 7.39 -1.01
C LYS A 197 19.70 7.28 -1.55
N ILE A 198 19.58 7.08 -2.85
CA ILE A 198 18.31 7.00 -3.57
C ILE A 198 18.11 5.55 -4.03
N ALA A 199 17.11 4.84 -3.48
CA ALA A 199 16.65 3.57 -3.97
C ALA A 199 15.30 3.77 -4.65
N ALA A 200 15.26 3.71 -5.97
CA ALA A 200 14.05 4.02 -6.72
C ALA A 200 13.88 3.13 -7.94
N LYS A 201 12.64 2.62 -8.10
CA LYS A 201 12.21 1.91 -9.29
C LYS A 201 12.21 2.89 -10.47
N MET A 202 12.81 2.46 -11.61
CA MET A 202 12.86 3.22 -12.86
C MET A 202 12.64 2.26 -14.04
N ARG A 203 11.39 2.02 -14.41
CA ARG A 203 11.03 1.08 -15.49
C ARG A 203 10.36 1.77 -16.66
N GLU A 204 9.57 2.81 -16.39
CA GLU A 204 8.76 3.50 -17.38
C GLU A 204 9.56 4.61 -18.12
N PRO A 205 9.25 4.91 -19.39
CA PRO A 205 9.96 5.97 -20.15
C PRO A 205 9.96 7.33 -19.44
N HIS A 206 8.85 7.73 -18.83
CA HIS A 206 8.76 9.01 -18.11
C HIS A 206 9.58 9.03 -16.81
N GLU A 207 9.82 7.87 -16.19
CA GLU A 207 10.69 7.73 -15.01
C GLU A 207 12.16 7.93 -15.43
N ARG A 208 12.56 7.41 -16.60
CA ARG A 208 13.91 7.58 -17.17
C ARG A 208 14.16 9.04 -17.56
N ALA A 209 13.22 9.66 -18.26
CA ALA A 209 13.33 11.08 -18.65
C ALA A 209 13.48 11.98 -17.41
N TYR A 210 12.71 11.72 -16.35
CA TYR A 210 12.87 12.47 -15.10
C TYR A 210 14.23 12.24 -14.44
N PHE A 211 14.75 11.01 -14.46
CA PHE A 211 16.07 10.70 -13.92
C PHE A 211 17.17 11.45 -14.69
N GLU A 212 17.18 11.35 -16.01
CA GLU A 212 18.18 11.99 -16.89
C GLU A 212 18.19 13.52 -16.75
N GLU A 213 17.03 14.13 -16.58
CA GLU A 213 16.90 15.59 -16.47
C GLU A 213 17.18 16.13 -15.07
N PHE A 214 16.68 15.46 -14.01
CA PHE A 214 16.63 16.05 -12.65
C PHE A 214 17.47 15.31 -11.60
N VAL A 215 18.01 14.13 -11.89
CA VAL A 215 18.72 13.32 -10.88
C VAL A 215 20.15 13.01 -11.33
N GLU A 216 20.33 12.47 -12.52
CA GLU A 216 21.62 12.03 -13.03
C GLU A 216 22.70 13.13 -13.00
N PRO A 217 22.42 14.41 -13.40
CA PRO A 217 23.41 15.49 -13.35
C PRO A 217 23.91 15.83 -11.94
N HIS A 218 23.21 15.34 -10.91
CA HIS A 218 23.51 15.61 -9.51
C HIS A 218 24.17 14.44 -8.79
N LEU A 219 24.39 13.30 -9.45
CA LEU A 219 25.05 12.15 -8.85
C LEU A 219 26.53 12.40 -8.58
N GLY A 220 27.02 11.91 -7.47
CA GLY A 220 28.39 12.08 -7.02
C GLY A 220 28.62 11.42 -5.66
N ASP A 221 29.69 11.82 -4.97
CA ASP A 221 30.04 11.25 -3.65
C ASP A 221 29.02 11.57 -2.56
N ASP A 222 28.27 12.64 -2.72
CA ASP A 222 27.21 13.11 -1.81
C ASP A 222 25.83 12.57 -2.15
N VAL A 223 25.57 12.19 -3.41
CA VAL A 223 24.27 11.70 -3.92
C VAL A 223 24.47 10.42 -4.71
N MET A 224 23.99 9.31 -4.18
CA MET A 224 24.15 7.99 -4.79
C MET A 224 22.80 7.42 -5.23
N TYR A 225 22.70 6.96 -6.48
CA TYR A 225 21.56 6.17 -6.96
C TYR A 225 21.90 4.69 -6.91
N LEU A 226 21.12 3.91 -6.16
CA LEU A 226 21.33 2.48 -5.92
C LEU A 226 20.53 1.58 -6.88
N GLY A 227 19.70 2.18 -7.72
CA GLY A 227 18.74 1.41 -8.52
C GLY A 227 17.52 0.97 -7.72
N GLU A 228 16.86 -0.07 -8.20
CA GLU A 228 15.78 -0.75 -7.49
C GLU A 228 16.39 -1.81 -6.57
N VAL A 229 16.08 -1.75 -5.28
CA VAL A 229 16.58 -2.69 -4.28
C VAL A 229 15.50 -3.73 -3.95
N ASP A 230 15.94 -4.94 -3.62
CA ASP A 230 15.06 -6.00 -3.11
C ASP A 230 14.64 -5.74 -1.64
N ALA A 231 13.93 -6.70 -1.06
CA ALA A 231 13.41 -6.55 0.29
C ALA A 231 14.54 -6.45 1.34
N ASP A 232 15.63 -7.19 1.19
CA ASP A 232 16.74 -7.19 2.14
C ASP A 232 17.58 -5.92 2.00
N GLY A 233 17.92 -5.52 0.78
CA GLY A 233 18.60 -4.26 0.51
C GLY A 233 17.80 -3.04 0.98
N LYS A 234 16.46 -3.08 0.88
CA LYS A 234 15.58 -2.05 1.43
C LYS A 234 15.67 -1.98 2.95
N ARG A 235 15.63 -3.12 3.64
CA ARG A 235 15.74 -3.20 5.11
C ARG A 235 17.08 -2.67 5.60
N GLU A 236 18.17 -3.09 4.94
CA GLU A 236 19.52 -2.63 5.26
C GLU A 236 19.67 -1.12 5.03
N LEU A 237 19.20 -0.63 3.87
CA LEU A 237 19.21 0.79 3.54
C LEU A 237 18.48 1.63 4.60
N LEU A 238 17.27 1.21 5.00
CA LEU A 238 16.48 1.94 5.98
C LEU A 238 17.08 1.85 7.38
N ALA A 239 17.54 0.68 7.81
CA ALA A 239 18.09 0.48 9.15
C ALA A 239 19.35 1.33 9.39
N SER A 240 20.22 1.45 8.39
CA SER A 240 21.47 2.21 8.49
C SER A 240 21.28 3.71 8.24
N ALA A 241 20.17 4.15 7.65
CA ALA A 241 19.91 5.56 7.37
C ALA A 241 19.69 6.36 8.66
N ALA A 242 20.18 7.59 8.71
CA ALA A 242 19.87 8.56 9.77
C ALA A 242 18.38 8.92 9.74
N ALA A 243 17.79 9.06 8.54
CA ALA A 243 16.36 9.28 8.32
C ALA A 243 15.94 8.81 6.93
N LEU A 244 14.63 8.54 6.76
CA LEU A 244 13.98 8.56 5.44
C LEU A 244 13.60 10.01 5.11
N LEU A 245 14.09 10.53 3.99
CA LEU A 245 13.69 11.83 3.46
C LEU A 245 12.57 11.64 2.44
N ASN A 246 11.39 12.19 2.73
CA ASN A 246 10.16 11.99 1.96
C ASN A 246 9.51 13.31 1.54
N PRO A 247 10.17 14.13 0.67
CA PRO A 247 9.71 15.47 0.29
C PRO A 247 8.67 15.43 -0.84
N ILE A 248 7.66 14.58 -0.69
CA ILE A 248 6.64 14.34 -1.71
C ILE A 248 5.83 15.59 -2.04
N GLY A 249 5.51 15.75 -3.33
CA GLY A 249 4.71 16.86 -3.85
C GLY A 249 3.25 16.49 -4.16
N TRP A 250 2.72 15.39 -3.62
CA TRP A 250 1.36 14.93 -3.90
C TRP A 250 0.70 14.31 -2.67
N ARG A 251 -0.62 14.19 -2.71
CA ARG A 251 -1.39 13.51 -1.67
C ARG A 251 -1.23 12.00 -1.79
N GLU A 252 -0.23 11.45 -1.13
CA GLU A 252 -0.01 10.00 -1.12
C GLU A 252 -1.10 9.29 -0.32
N PRO A 253 -1.76 8.26 -0.89
CA PRO A 253 -2.85 7.56 -0.21
C PRO A 253 -2.45 6.93 1.11
N PHE A 254 -1.22 6.41 1.23
CA PHE A 254 -0.69 5.87 2.48
C PHE A 254 0.80 6.19 2.65
N GLY A 255 1.72 5.44 2.01
CA GLY A 255 3.16 5.67 2.12
C GLY A 255 3.89 4.58 2.89
N MET A 256 3.91 3.37 2.32
CA MET A 256 4.58 2.21 2.90
C MET A 256 6.05 2.48 3.26
N ALA A 257 6.77 3.27 2.46
CA ALA A 257 8.17 3.60 2.73
C ALA A 257 8.37 4.28 4.11
N MET A 258 7.44 5.16 4.51
CA MET A 258 7.47 5.80 5.83
C MET A 258 7.24 4.76 6.94
N LEU A 259 6.28 3.87 6.73
CA LEU A 259 5.95 2.81 7.69
C LEU A 259 7.12 1.83 7.87
N GLU A 260 7.73 1.40 6.78
CA GLU A 260 8.91 0.51 6.75
C GLU A 260 10.13 1.16 7.41
N SER A 261 10.32 2.46 7.18
CA SER A 261 11.38 3.25 7.84
C SER A 261 11.19 3.28 9.36
N LEU A 262 10.00 3.63 9.82
CA LEU A 262 9.68 3.66 11.25
C LEU A 262 9.78 2.25 11.88
N ALA A 263 9.45 1.19 11.15
CA ALA A 263 9.62 -0.20 11.61
C ALA A 263 11.10 -0.56 11.85
N CYS A 264 12.02 -0.01 11.05
CA CYS A 264 13.47 -0.09 11.30
C CYS A 264 13.95 0.81 12.45
N GLY A 265 13.05 1.58 13.09
CA GLY A 265 13.42 2.62 14.05
C GLY A 265 13.98 3.88 13.38
N THR A 266 13.88 4.02 12.08
CA THR A 266 14.44 5.15 11.32
C THR A 266 13.40 6.25 11.19
N PRO A 267 13.66 7.46 11.72
CA PRO A 267 12.74 8.57 11.67
C PRO A 267 12.48 9.04 10.23
N VAL A 268 11.36 9.72 10.02
CA VAL A 268 10.97 10.26 8.73
C VAL A 268 11.06 11.79 8.76
N VAL A 269 11.72 12.37 7.76
CA VAL A 269 11.64 13.81 7.49
C VAL A 269 10.93 13.99 6.16
N GLY A 270 9.79 14.69 6.13
CA GLY A 270 8.99 14.75 4.91
C GLY A 270 7.93 15.84 4.91
N CYS A 271 7.17 15.90 3.81
CA CYS A 271 6.08 16.86 3.68
C CYS A 271 4.79 16.32 4.31
N PRO A 272 3.95 17.20 4.93
CA PRO A 272 2.68 16.81 5.55
C PRO A 272 1.58 16.57 4.49
N GLN A 273 1.89 15.79 3.45
CA GLN A 273 1.00 15.51 2.34
C GLN A 273 0.37 14.13 2.45
N GLY A 274 -0.93 14.04 2.09
CA GLY A 274 -1.65 12.78 2.10
C GLY A 274 -1.72 12.15 3.50
N ALA A 275 -1.31 10.89 3.62
CA ALA A 275 -1.33 10.15 4.88
C ALA A 275 -0.10 10.42 5.78
N ALA A 276 0.88 11.22 5.36
CA ALA A 276 2.09 11.45 6.15
C ALA A 276 1.81 11.92 7.60
N PRO A 277 0.87 12.86 7.87
CA PRO A 277 0.53 13.26 9.25
C PRO A 277 -0.19 12.18 10.07
N GLU A 278 -0.69 11.12 9.43
CA GLU A 278 -1.31 9.98 10.11
C GLU A 278 -0.27 8.93 10.54
N ILE A 279 0.85 8.86 9.81
CA ILE A 279 1.94 7.90 10.03
C ILE A 279 3.04 8.50 10.89
N VAL A 280 3.45 9.73 10.61
CA VAL A 280 4.57 10.42 11.28
C VAL A 280 4.03 11.38 12.33
N GLU A 281 4.40 11.16 13.57
CA GLU A 281 4.13 12.08 14.67
C GLU A 281 5.27 13.10 14.77
N HIS A 282 4.95 14.36 14.43
CA HIS A 282 5.95 15.44 14.38
C HIS A 282 6.64 15.65 15.73
N GLY A 283 7.97 15.63 15.72
CA GLY A 283 8.81 15.76 16.92
C GLY A 283 8.95 14.48 17.75
N VAL A 284 8.26 13.38 17.39
CA VAL A 284 8.31 12.11 18.12
C VAL A 284 8.89 10.98 17.24
N THR A 285 8.39 10.83 16.01
CA THR A 285 8.86 9.79 15.08
C THR A 285 9.46 10.37 13.80
N GLY A 286 9.55 11.70 13.73
CA GLY A 286 10.11 12.42 12.60
C GLY A 286 9.70 13.87 12.58
N TYR A 287 10.02 14.54 11.49
CA TYR A 287 9.67 15.94 11.28
C TYR A 287 8.88 16.10 9.97
N LEU A 288 7.77 16.81 10.04
CA LEU A 288 6.98 17.18 8.88
C LEU A 288 7.11 18.70 8.65
N GLY A 289 7.51 19.09 7.44
CA GLY A 289 7.69 20.48 7.03
C GLY A 289 7.13 20.75 5.64
N GLU A 290 6.57 21.93 5.40
CA GLU A 290 6.00 22.33 4.12
C GLU A 290 7.07 22.90 3.17
N SER A 291 8.11 23.52 3.73
CA SER A 291 9.23 24.11 2.99
C SER A 291 10.50 23.25 3.06
N ASP A 292 11.40 23.43 2.11
CA ASP A 292 12.71 22.76 2.09
C ASP A 292 13.55 23.18 3.32
N ALA A 293 13.48 24.45 3.74
CA ALA A 293 14.15 24.93 4.96
C ALA A 293 13.69 24.21 6.23
N GLU A 294 12.39 23.90 6.35
CA GLU A 294 11.87 23.12 7.49
C GLU A 294 12.32 21.65 7.42
N LEU A 295 12.45 21.07 6.22
CA LEU A 295 13.01 19.73 6.07
C LEU A 295 14.49 19.69 6.43
N VAL A 296 15.28 20.72 6.04
CA VAL A 296 16.68 20.88 6.45
C VAL A 296 16.79 20.97 7.97
N ALA A 297 15.97 21.82 8.61
CA ALA A 297 15.94 21.95 10.07
C ALA A 297 15.57 20.63 10.75
N GLY A 298 14.63 19.87 10.16
CA GLY A 298 14.28 18.52 10.62
C GLY A 298 15.46 17.55 10.57
N LEU A 299 16.23 17.56 9.48
CA LEU A 299 17.43 16.73 9.35
C LEU A 299 18.53 17.10 10.37
N GLN A 300 18.63 18.37 10.73
CA GLN A 300 19.62 18.88 11.69
C GLN A 300 19.27 18.58 13.16
N THR A 301 18.06 18.09 13.43
CA THR A 301 17.56 17.85 14.80
C THR A 301 17.17 16.38 15.04
N LEU A 302 17.65 15.46 14.21
CA LEU A 302 17.33 14.03 14.27
C LEU A 302 17.78 13.35 15.57
N ASP A 303 18.82 13.87 16.23
CA ASP A 303 19.34 13.43 17.52
C ASP A 303 18.30 13.48 18.64
N ARG A 304 17.23 14.26 18.47
CA ARG A 304 16.12 14.37 19.43
C ARG A 304 15.08 13.26 19.28
N ILE A 305 15.14 12.48 18.21
CA ILE A 305 14.15 11.40 17.94
C ILE A 305 14.64 10.08 18.52
N ASP A 306 13.84 9.50 19.42
CA ASP A 306 14.06 8.12 19.90
C ASP A 306 13.64 7.11 18.83
N ARG A 307 14.61 6.45 18.23
CA ARG A 307 14.41 5.39 17.22
C ARG A 307 13.55 4.24 17.76
N GLY A 308 13.62 3.95 19.05
CA GLY A 308 12.75 2.97 19.71
C GLY A 308 11.28 3.40 19.69
N MET A 309 10.99 4.71 19.82
CA MET A 309 9.62 5.24 19.69
C MET A 309 9.08 5.07 18.27
N CYS A 310 9.90 5.32 17.23
CA CYS A 310 9.50 5.08 15.85
C CYS A 310 8.96 3.65 15.67
N ARG A 311 9.72 2.66 16.12
CA ARG A 311 9.31 1.25 16.03
C ARG A 311 8.10 0.91 16.90
N ARG A 312 8.03 1.40 18.14
CA ARG A 312 6.89 1.19 19.04
C ARG A 312 5.59 1.72 18.47
N GLN A 313 5.63 2.87 17.81
CA GLN A 313 4.45 3.45 17.15
C GLN A 313 3.93 2.55 16.03
N VAL A 314 4.81 1.99 15.20
CA VAL A 314 4.40 1.04 14.15
C VAL A 314 3.79 -0.21 14.77
N ALA A 315 4.46 -0.80 15.75
CA ALA A 315 3.98 -2.00 16.43
C ALA A 315 2.58 -1.83 17.05
N SER A 316 2.29 -0.65 17.59
CA SER A 316 1.00 -0.39 18.26
C SER A 316 -0.13 0.03 17.32
N ARG A 317 0.17 0.71 16.21
CA ARG A 317 -0.86 1.34 15.35
C ARG A 317 -0.95 0.76 13.95
N PHE A 318 0.14 0.18 13.46
CA PHE A 318 0.28 -0.25 12.08
C PHE A 318 0.85 -1.67 11.98
N SER A 319 0.53 -2.52 12.95
CA SER A 319 0.90 -3.93 12.88
C SER A 319 -0.04 -4.70 11.92
N VAL A 320 0.41 -5.88 11.50
CA VAL A 320 -0.43 -6.79 10.69
C VAL A 320 -1.71 -7.14 11.44
N GLU A 321 -1.64 -7.35 12.75
CA GLU A 321 -2.79 -7.67 13.58
C GLU A 321 -3.84 -6.56 13.56
N GLN A 322 -3.43 -5.28 13.68
CA GLN A 322 -4.32 -4.13 13.59
C GLN A 322 -4.99 -4.03 12.20
N MET A 323 -4.25 -4.29 11.13
CA MET A 323 -4.79 -4.34 9.77
C MET A 323 -5.80 -5.47 9.62
N VAL A 324 -5.47 -6.68 10.07
CA VAL A 324 -6.33 -7.87 10.03
C VAL A 324 -7.63 -7.62 10.81
N GLU A 325 -7.55 -7.14 12.05
CA GLU A 325 -8.73 -6.79 12.85
C GLU A 325 -9.61 -5.76 12.14
N GLY A 326 -8.98 -4.76 11.50
CA GLY A 326 -9.69 -3.76 10.72
C GLY A 326 -10.51 -4.40 9.60
N TYR A 327 -9.90 -5.27 8.81
CA TYR A 327 -10.59 -5.96 7.71
C TYR A 327 -11.61 -6.98 8.19
N LEU A 328 -11.36 -7.72 9.27
CA LEU A 328 -12.34 -8.65 9.82
C LEU A 328 -13.64 -7.96 10.21
N ARG A 329 -13.57 -6.78 10.83
CA ARG A 329 -14.77 -5.97 11.13
C ARG A 329 -15.54 -5.58 9.85
N VAL A 330 -14.83 -5.23 8.78
CA VAL A 330 -15.46 -4.90 7.48
C VAL A 330 -16.12 -6.13 6.87
N TYR A 331 -15.46 -7.29 6.91
CA TYR A 331 -16.01 -8.53 6.38
C TYR A 331 -17.28 -8.95 7.12
N GLU A 332 -17.26 -8.94 8.44
CA GLU A 332 -18.43 -9.28 9.27
C GLU A 332 -19.62 -8.36 8.98
N GLN A 333 -19.39 -7.05 8.91
CA GLN A 333 -20.42 -6.07 8.57
C GLN A 333 -20.99 -6.33 7.17
N ARG A 334 -20.14 -6.61 6.19
CA ARG A 334 -20.55 -6.87 4.82
C ARG A 334 -21.37 -8.15 4.70
N ILE A 335 -20.95 -9.24 5.35
CA ILE A 335 -21.66 -10.53 5.40
C ILE A 335 -23.05 -10.34 6.07
N ALA A 336 -23.11 -9.66 7.21
CA ALA A 336 -24.35 -9.41 7.93
C ALA A 336 -25.35 -8.58 7.09
N GLY A 337 -24.85 -7.52 6.43
CA GLY A 337 -25.67 -6.69 5.54
C GLY A 337 -26.22 -7.46 4.34
N GLN A 338 -25.44 -8.37 3.76
CA GLN A 338 -25.89 -9.22 2.64
C GLN A 338 -26.99 -10.20 3.08
N ARG A 339 -26.81 -10.85 4.23
CA ARG A 339 -27.82 -11.79 4.80
C ARG A 339 -29.15 -11.09 5.09
N SER A 340 -29.13 -9.86 5.60
CA SER A 340 -30.33 -9.05 5.86
C SER A 340 -31.08 -8.72 4.57
N ARG A 341 -30.37 -8.31 3.50
CA ARG A 341 -30.97 -8.03 2.18
C ARG A 341 -31.63 -9.27 1.59
N SER A 342 -30.97 -10.43 1.64
CA SER A 342 -31.51 -11.69 1.13
C SER A 342 -32.79 -12.11 1.85
N ARG A 343 -32.87 -11.96 3.18
CA ARG A 343 -34.06 -12.26 3.97
C ARG A 343 -35.23 -11.32 3.62
N THR A 344 -34.97 -10.04 3.44
CA THR A 344 -36.01 -9.05 3.06
C THR A 344 -36.58 -9.38 1.67
N LEU A 345 -35.74 -9.70 0.69
CA LEU A 345 -36.18 -10.07 -0.65
C LEU A 345 -37.02 -11.37 -0.64
N SER A 346 -36.61 -12.37 0.14
CA SER A 346 -37.37 -13.62 0.30
C SER A 346 -38.73 -13.39 0.95
N ALA A 347 -38.84 -12.50 1.94
CA ALA A 347 -40.08 -12.14 2.59
C ALA A 347 -41.04 -11.41 1.63
N ILE A 348 -40.54 -10.47 0.82
CA ILE A 348 -41.31 -9.75 -0.20
C ILE A 348 -41.85 -10.70 -1.28
N SER A 349 -41.03 -11.65 -1.75
CA SER A 349 -41.43 -12.65 -2.75
C SER A 349 -42.53 -13.58 -2.20
N ALA A 350 -42.47 -13.95 -0.92
CA ALA A 350 -43.46 -14.80 -0.29
C ALA A 350 -44.82 -14.07 -0.13
N THR A 351 -44.82 -12.76 0.11
CA THR A 351 -46.05 -11.95 0.22
C THR A 351 -46.64 -11.56 -1.13
N ALA A 352 -45.88 -11.53 -2.21
CA ALA A 352 -46.36 -11.20 -3.54
C ALA A 352 -46.95 -12.43 -4.29
N GLY A 353 -46.71 -13.66 -3.78
CA GLY A 353 -47.22 -14.92 -4.35
C GLY A 353 -48.44 -15.49 -3.63
N SER A 354 -48.95 -14.81 -2.63
CA SER A 354 -50.21 -15.10 -1.91
C SER A 354 -51.31 -14.13 -2.33
#